data_fb34d571fbbd550cf1193c9fe281b8cd
#
_entry.id   fb34d571fbbd550cf1193c9fe281b8cd
#
_cell.length_a   1.000
_cell.length_b   1.000
_cell.length_c   1.000
_cell.angle_alpha   90.00
_cell.angle_beta   90.00
_cell.angle_gamma   90.00
#
_symmetry.space_group_name_H-M   'P 1'
#
loop_
_entity.id
_entity.type
_entity.pdbx_description
1 polymer ?
#
loop_
_entity_poly.entity_id
_entity_poly.type
_entity_poly.pdbx_seq_one_letter_code
_entity_poly.pdbx_strand_id
1 'polypeptide(L)'
;MILDLFRLNGKVAVVTGANTGLGQGFCVAFAEAGATVIGVARRSCAETAAKVEAVGGTFFEVLTDLSAPDASKTVANACKNLTVRVDILVNNAGIIHREDAVNVTEASWDLVTNLNEKLVFFLSQA
;
A
#
# COMPACT_ATOMS: atom_id res chain seq x y z
N MET A 1 -17.65 17.32 17.29
CA MET A 1 -17.93 16.04 17.98
C MET A 1 -16.71 15.16 17.93
N ILE A 2 -16.61 14.18 18.79
CA ILE A 2 -15.43 13.31 18.85
C ILE A 2 -15.10 12.63 17.52
N LEU A 3 -16.11 12.25 16.74
CA LEU A 3 -15.92 11.60 15.45
C LEU A 3 -15.25 12.53 14.41
N ASP A 4 -15.39 13.83 14.55
CA ASP A 4 -14.74 14.79 13.64
C ASP A 4 -13.21 14.78 13.79
N LEU A 5 -12.71 14.37 14.95
CA LEU A 5 -11.26 14.24 15.21
C LEU A 5 -10.63 13.09 14.41
N PHE A 6 -11.43 12.15 13.94
CA PHE A 6 -10.97 11.00 13.14
C PHE A 6 -11.15 11.22 11.64
N ARG A 7 -11.61 12.39 11.21
CA ARG A 7 -11.73 12.72 9.80
C ARG A 7 -10.35 12.94 9.17
N LEU A 8 -10.23 12.49 7.94
CA LEU A 8 -8.99 12.57 7.16
C LEU A 8 -9.13 13.47 5.93
N ASN A 9 -10.04 14.42 5.98
CA ASN A 9 -10.27 15.35 4.87
C ASN A 9 -8.99 16.09 4.49
N GLY A 10 -8.67 16.08 3.19
CA GLY A 10 -7.46 16.71 2.68
C GLY A 10 -6.17 15.92 2.93
N LYS A 11 -6.24 14.74 3.54
CA LYS A 11 -5.12 13.83 3.73
C LYS A 11 -4.96 12.89 2.56
N VAL A 12 -3.74 12.43 2.35
CA VAL A 12 -3.40 11.44 1.32
C VAL A 12 -2.83 10.20 2.01
N ALA A 13 -3.45 9.06 1.75
CA ALA A 13 -3.02 7.77 2.28
C ALA A 13 -2.50 6.88 1.15
N VAL A 14 -1.33 6.30 1.35
CA VAL A 14 -0.74 5.28 0.47
C VAL A 14 -0.87 3.93 1.16
N VAL A 15 -1.45 2.96 0.46
CA VAL A 15 -1.64 1.60 0.96
C VAL A 15 -0.97 0.62 0.01
N THR A 16 0.00 -0.14 0.49
CA THR A 16 0.60 -1.23 -0.28
C THR A 16 -0.22 -2.52 -0.13
N GLY A 17 -0.23 -3.36 -1.16
CA GLY A 17 -1.10 -4.55 -1.17
C GLY A 17 -2.58 -4.18 -1.22
N ALA A 18 -2.92 -3.13 -1.96
CA ALA A 18 -4.24 -2.50 -1.96
C ALA A 18 -5.31 -3.26 -2.74
N ASN A 19 -4.94 -4.26 -3.53
CA ASN A 19 -5.84 -4.91 -4.48
C ASN A 19 -6.81 -5.92 -3.85
N THR A 20 -6.49 -6.48 -2.70
CA THR A 20 -7.30 -7.52 -2.04
C THR A 20 -7.20 -7.44 -0.51
N GLY A 21 -8.07 -8.19 0.16
CA GLY A 21 -7.99 -8.47 1.59
C GLY A 21 -7.98 -7.22 2.48
N LEU A 22 -7.08 -7.22 3.45
CA LEU A 22 -6.96 -6.11 4.42
C LEU A 22 -6.58 -4.80 3.75
N GLY A 23 -5.67 -4.83 2.77
CA GLY A 23 -5.26 -3.63 2.03
C GLY A 23 -6.43 -2.94 1.33
N GLN A 24 -7.30 -3.71 0.70
CA GLN A 24 -8.54 -3.20 0.11
C GLN A 24 -9.45 -2.59 1.18
N GLY A 25 -9.62 -3.27 2.31
CA GLY A 25 -10.41 -2.78 3.43
C GLY A 25 -9.90 -1.46 3.99
N PHE A 26 -8.59 -1.31 4.12
CA PHE A 26 -7.96 -0.04 4.53
C PHE A 26 -8.23 1.08 3.55
N CYS A 27 -8.15 0.81 2.25
CA CYS A 27 -8.46 1.82 1.23
C CYS A 27 -9.88 2.35 1.35
N VAL A 28 -10.85 1.47 1.53
CA VAL A 28 -12.26 1.86 1.71
C VAL A 28 -12.46 2.67 2.99
N ALA A 29 -11.88 2.21 4.10
CA ALA A 29 -11.99 2.91 5.40
C ALA A 29 -11.38 4.31 5.36
N PHE A 30 -10.21 4.49 4.75
CA PHE A 30 -9.60 5.80 4.58
C PHE A 30 -10.43 6.72 3.69
N ALA A 31 -11.01 6.18 2.63
CA ALA A 31 -11.90 6.93 1.75
C ALA A 31 -13.18 7.39 2.48
N GLU A 32 -13.79 6.52 3.27
CA GLU A 32 -14.94 6.88 4.12
C GLU A 32 -14.59 7.97 5.13
N ALA A 33 -13.35 7.98 5.63
CA ALA A 33 -12.86 9.01 6.53
C ALA A 33 -12.50 10.33 5.81
N GLY A 34 -12.53 10.36 4.48
CA GLY A 34 -12.32 11.57 3.67
C GLY A 34 -10.93 11.71 3.05
N ALA A 35 -10.06 10.72 3.17
CA ALA A 35 -8.74 10.74 2.55
C ALA A 35 -8.80 10.43 1.06
N THR A 36 -7.87 11.02 0.30
CA THR A 36 -7.51 10.53 -1.03
C THR A 36 -6.62 9.31 -0.85
N VAL A 37 -6.89 8.23 -1.60
CA VAL A 37 -6.18 6.95 -1.46
C VAL A 37 -5.36 6.65 -2.69
N ILE A 38 -4.09 6.33 -2.48
CA ILE A 38 -3.18 5.78 -3.49
C ILE A 38 -2.95 4.32 -3.14
N GLY A 39 -3.45 3.42 -3.98
CA GLY A 39 -3.27 1.99 -3.81
C GLY A 39 -2.12 1.46 -4.64
N VAL A 40 -1.19 0.78 -4.00
CA VAL A 40 -0.01 0.19 -4.63
C VAL A 40 -0.14 -1.33 -4.61
N ALA A 41 -0.05 -1.95 -5.78
CA ALA A 41 -0.10 -3.40 -5.92
C ALA A 41 0.61 -3.87 -7.18
N ARG A 42 0.91 -5.15 -7.24
CA ARG A 42 1.43 -5.77 -8.45
C ARG A 42 0.35 -6.04 -9.48
N ARG A 43 -0.86 -6.34 -9.02
CA ARG A 43 -2.03 -6.65 -9.86
C ARG A 43 -3.06 -5.55 -9.77
N SER A 44 -3.98 -5.52 -10.73
CA SER A 44 -5.04 -4.52 -10.81
C SER A 44 -5.79 -4.32 -9.50
N CYS A 45 -6.02 -3.07 -9.16
CA CYS A 45 -6.83 -2.62 -8.04
C CYS A 45 -8.26 -2.20 -8.47
N ALA A 46 -8.74 -2.68 -9.61
CA ALA A 46 -10.04 -2.24 -10.16
C ALA A 46 -11.21 -2.45 -9.19
N GLU A 47 -11.23 -3.56 -8.47
CA GLU A 47 -12.27 -3.83 -7.46
C GLU A 47 -12.17 -2.85 -6.29
N THR A 48 -10.96 -2.58 -5.82
CA THR A 48 -10.71 -1.60 -4.76
C THR A 48 -11.13 -0.19 -5.20
N ALA A 49 -10.76 0.20 -6.42
CA ALA A 49 -11.15 1.48 -6.98
C ALA A 49 -12.68 1.65 -7.02
N ALA A 50 -13.40 0.62 -7.48
CA ALA A 50 -14.85 0.63 -7.51
C ALA A 50 -15.48 0.79 -6.12
N LYS A 51 -14.94 0.10 -5.12
CA LYS A 51 -15.42 0.19 -3.73
C LYS A 51 -15.14 1.56 -3.12
N VAL A 52 -14.00 2.16 -3.40
CA VAL A 52 -13.66 3.52 -2.94
C VAL A 52 -14.58 4.55 -3.60
N GLU A 53 -14.80 4.44 -4.89
CA GLU A 53 -15.72 5.32 -5.63
C GLU A 53 -17.16 5.21 -5.12
N ALA A 54 -17.60 3.99 -4.76
CA ALA A 54 -18.94 3.74 -4.23
C ALA A 54 -19.22 4.48 -2.90
N VAL A 55 -18.19 4.78 -2.13
CA VAL A 55 -18.32 5.59 -0.90
C VAL A 55 -17.97 7.07 -1.12
N GLY A 56 -17.88 7.50 -2.38
CA GLY A 56 -17.61 8.88 -2.74
C GLY A 56 -16.14 9.31 -2.63
N GLY A 57 -15.24 8.35 -2.51
CA GLY A 57 -13.80 8.61 -2.38
C GLY A 57 -13.07 8.75 -3.71
N THR A 58 -11.80 9.12 -3.63
CA THR A 58 -10.88 9.23 -4.77
C THR A 58 -9.77 8.20 -4.61
N PHE A 59 -9.53 7.42 -5.65
CA PHE A 59 -8.54 6.36 -5.69
C PHE A 59 -7.60 6.50 -6.88
N PHE A 60 -6.30 6.38 -6.63
CA PHE A 60 -5.28 6.28 -7.67
C PHE A 60 -4.56 4.95 -7.55
N GLU A 61 -4.34 4.30 -8.69
CA GLU A 61 -3.64 3.02 -8.76
C GLU A 61 -2.17 3.25 -9.12
N VAL A 62 -1.27 2.59 -8.39
CA VAL A 62 0.14 2.47 -8.74
C VAL A 62 0.47 0.99 -8.87
N LEU A 63 0.69 0.53 -10.10
CA LEU A 63 1.07 -0.86 -10.35
C LEU A 63 2.59 -0.98 -10.39
N THR A 64 3.12 -1.77 -9.48
CA THR A 64 4.56 -2.07 -9.41
C THR A 64 4.79 -3.38 -8.68
N ASP A 65 5.86 -4.07 -9.06
CA ASP A 65 6.35 -5.22 -8.32
C ASP A 65 7.19 -4.74 -7.14
N LEU A 66 6.62 -4.88 -5.94
CA LEU A 66 7.28 -4.43 -4.69
C LEU A 66 8.50 -5.28 -4.31
N SER A 67 8.71 -6.43 -4.96
CA SER A 67 9.93 -7.23 -4.80
C SER A 67 11.10 -6.75 -5.67
N ALA A 68 10.85 -5.84 -6.61
CA ALA A 68 11.89 -5.28 -7.47
C ALA A 68 12.87 -4.41 -6.65
N PRO A 69 14.18 -4.38 -7.04
CA PRO A 69 15.21 -3.66 -6.28
C PRO A 69 14.92 -2.17 -6.06
N ASP A 70 14.29 -1.50 -7.01
CA ASP A 70 14.01 -0.07 -6.97
C ASP A 70 12.55 0.25 -6.60
N ALA A 71 11.84 -0.69 -6.02
CA ALA A 71 10.40 -0.55 -5.75
C ALA A 71 10.09 0.69 -4.90
N SER A 72 10.85 0.97 -3.85
CA SER A 72 10.63 2.14 -3.00
C SER A 72 10.74 3.47 -3.77
N LYS A 73 11.73 3.59 -4.65
CA LYS A 73 11.90 4.78 -5.50
C LYS A 73 10.78 4.88 -6.54
N THR A 74 10.41 3.78 -7.15
CA THR A 74 9.31 3.73 -8.12
C THR A 74 8.00 4.20 -7.50
N VAL A 75 7.66 3.69 -6.33
CA VAL A 75 6.45 4.11 -5.60
C VAL A 75 6.52 5.58 -5.21
N ALA A 76 7.64 6.03 -4.63
CA ALA A 76 7.81 7.42 -4.22
C ALA A 76 7.67 8.39 -5.40
N ASN A 77 8.27 8.08 -6.54
CA ASN A 77 8.16 8.91 -7.75
C ASN A 77 6.73 8.92 -8.30
N ALA A 78 6.05 7.79 -8.31
CA ALA A 78 4.64 7.73 -8.73
C ALA A 78 3.76 8.58 -7.81
N CYS A 79 3.96 8.52 -6.51
CA CYS A 79 3.23 9.34 -5.54
C CYS A 79 3.50 10.85 -5.75
N LYS A 80 4.74 11.23 -6.00
CA LYS A 80 5.11 12.64 -6.30
C LYS A 80 4.42 13.19 -7.54
N ASN A 81 4.13 12.34 -8.51
CA ASN A 81 3.40 12.73 -9.71
C ASN A 81 1.88 12.87 -9.48
N LEU A 82 1.34 12.24 -8.45
CA LEU A 82 -0.08 12.23 -8.13
C LEU A 82 -0.48 13.25 -7.06
N THR A 83 0.44 13.59 -6.17
CA THR A 83 0.16 14.45 -5.02
C THR A 83 1.40 15.25 -4.59
N VAL A 84 1.16 16.34 -3.90
CA VAL A 84 2.24 17.18 -3.34
C VAL A 84 2.76 16.63 -2.01
N ARG A 85 1.99 15.77 -1.34
CA ARG A 85 2.40 15.18 -0.06
C ARG A 85 1.69 13.85 0.18
N VAL A 86 2.29 13.03 1.02
CA VAL A 86 1.70 11.82 1.59
C VAL A 86 1.65 12.01 3.10
N ASP A 87 0.48 11.84 3.69
CA ASP A 87 0.27 11.98 5.14
C ASP A 87 0.31 10.64 5.86
N ILE A 88 -0.12 9.57 5.20
CA ILE A 88 -0.28 8.23 5.78
C ILE A 88 0.32 7.21 4.84
N LEU A 89 1.16 6.32 5.38
CA LEU A 89 1.65 5.15 4.66
C LEU A 89 1.27 3.90 5.44
N VAL A 90 0.53 3.00 4.78
CA VAL A 90 0.21 1.68 5.33
C VAL A 90 1.04 0.63 4.62
N ASN A 91 2.04 0.11 5.30
CA ASN A 91 2.88 -0.98 4.83
C ASN A 91 2.17 -2.32 5.04
N ASN A 92 1.20 -2.62 4.18
CA ASN A 92 0.38 -3.82 4.26
C ASN A 92 0.86 -4.94 3.35
N ALA A 93 1.52 -4.62 2.23
CA ALA A 93 2.04 -5.65 1.34
C ALA A 93 2.99 -6.59 2.08
N GLY A 94 2.83 -7.88 1.86
CA GLY A 94 3.66 -8.90 2.47
C GLY A 94 3.38 -10.25 1.84
N ILE A 95 4.30 -11.17 2.04
CA ILE A 95 4.17 -12.56 1.62
C ILE A 95 4.58 -13.48 2.76
N ILE A 96 4.09 -14.71 2.67
CA ILE A 96 4.52 -15.80 3.53
C ILE A 96 5.01 -16.95 2.66
N HIS A 97 6.09 -17.58 3.09
CA HIS A 97 6.59 -18.82 2.52
C HIS A 97 6.76 -19.82 3.66
N ARG A 98 6.02 -20.92 3.59
CA ARG A 98 6.04 -21.96 4.62
C ARG A 98 6.84 -23.15 4.14
N GLU A 99 7.86 -23.50 4.89
CA GLU A 99 8.77 -24.57 4.57
C GLU A 99 9.45 -25.04 5.86
N ASP A 100 9.83 -26.31 5.91
CA ASP A 100 10.63 -26.81 7.03
C ASP A 100 11.97 -26.05 7.09
N ALA A 101 12.39 -25.67 8.27
CA ALA A 101 13.57 -24.81 8.46
C ALA A 101 14.83 -25.34 7.75
N VAL A 102 14.99 -26.67 7.71
CA VAL A 102 16.14 -27.32 7.07
C VAL A 102 16.14 -27.21 5.53
N ASN A 103 15.01 -26.85 4.94
CA ASN A 103 14.83 -26.74 3.49
C ASN A 103 14.79 -25.29 3.00
N VAL A 104 14.78 -24.29 3.89
CA VAL A 104 14.73 -22.89 3.51
C VAL A 104 15.97 -22.52 2.71
N THR A 105 15.76 -21.92 1.53
CA THR A 105 16.83 -21.40 0.67
C THR A 105 17.09 -19.93 0.95
N GLU A 106 18.27 -19.43 0.59
CA GLU A 106 18.56 -17.99 0.65
C GLU A 106 17.56 -17.19 -0.20
N ALA A 107 17.19 -17.70 -1.37
CA ALA A 107 16.22 -17.05 -2.25
C ALA A 107 14.86 -16.89 -1.57
N SER A 108 14.37 -17.92 -0.90
CA SER A 108 13.10 -17.85 -0.13
C SER A 108 13.21 -16.89 1.04
N TRP A 109 14.31 -16.92 1.76
CA TRP A 109 14.61 -15.99 2.84
C TRP A 109 14.60 -14.53 2.36
N ASP A 110 15.37 -14.25 1.31
CA ASP A 110 15.50 -12.92 0.76
C ASP A 110 14.18 -12.38 0.22
N LEU A 111 13.39 -13.21 -0.45
CA LEU A 111 12.09 -12.82 -0.97
C LEU A 111 11.16 -12.33 0.15
N VAL A 112 11.08 -13.08 1.25
CA VAL A 112 10.21 -12.75 2.38
C VAL A 112 10.74 -11.52 3.13
N THR A 113 12.04 -11.49 3.46
CA THR A 113 12.63 -10.38 4.22
C THR A 113 12.71 -9.10 3.41
N ASN A 114 12.98 -9.17 2.11
CA ASN A 114 13.02 -7.99 1.24
C ASN A 114 11.64 -7.33 1.14
N LEU A 115 10.58 -8.10 1.03
CA LEU A 115 9.23 -7.53 0.93
C LEU A 115 8.67 -7.12 2.30
N ASN A 116 8.79 -7.99 3.30
CA ASN A 116 8.12 -7.79 4.59
C ASN A 116 8.88 -6.85 5.54
N GLU A 117 10.16 -6.64 5.32
CA GLU A 117 11.02 -5.88 6.23
C GLU A 117 11.78 -4.76 5.51
N LYS A 118 12.63 -5.09 4.56
CA LYS A 118 13.50 -4.12 3.87
C LYS A 118 12.69 -3.06 3.11
N LEU A 119 11.68 -3.46 2.36
CA LEU A 119 10.81 -2.54 1.62
C LEU A 119 10.11 -1.58 2.58
N VAL A 120 9.60 -2.07 3.71
CA VAL A 120 8.93 -1.25 4.72
C VAL A 120 9.82 -0.09 5.18
N PHE A 121 11.08 -0.38 5.47
CA PHE A 121 12.03 0.65 5.87
C PHE A 121 12.29 1.67 4.75
N PHE A 122 12.65 1.20 3.56
CA PHE A 122 13.04 2.10 2.48
C PHE A 122 11.87 2.85 1.85
N LEU A 123 10.68 2.27 1.84
CA LEU A 123 9.49 2.98 1.39
C LEU A 123 9.10 4.08 2.40
N SER A 124 9.22 3.80 3.69
CA SER A 124 8.96 4.81 4.74
C SER A 124 9.98 5.95 4.70
N GLN A 125 11.23 5.65 4.29
CA GLN A 125 12.27 6.66 4.13
C GLN A 125 12.05 7.55 2.91
N ALA A 126 11.56 6.97 1.82
CA ALA A 126 11.40 7.66 0.55
C ALA A 126 10.25 8.68 0.58
#